data_2075d18859647cedd03e66d08ab3f334
#
_entry.id   2075d18859647cedd03e66d08ab3f334
#
_cell.length_a   1.000
_cell.length_b   1.000
_cell.length_c   1.000
_cell.angle_alpha   90.00
_cell.angle_beta   90.00
_cell.angle_gamma   90.00
#
_symmetry.space_group_name_H-M   'P 1'
#
loop_
_entity.id
_entity.type
_entity.pdbx_description
1 polymer ?
#
loop_
_entity_poly.entity_id
_entity_poly.type
_entity_poly.pdbx_seq_one_letter_code
_entity_poly.pdbx_strand_id
1 'polypeptide(L)'
;DKKLNYLGYSYGSLLGLTYATLFSKKVGHLVLDGIIDPTMSQEQQSVAQLKGFDYELKAYLSDCLKNSDQTECPFSGSRSKALATVKAFLAYLETHNIKTDDKARPLTLWGATTGMMMALYSQDYWPYLSQAFDEALNSSRGTMFLALADSYNDRDEKGQYLSNTLEANVAIGCLDGRSPSDMASMVKQNKRMLKVSGTLGRYWSYGALQCSIWPYVAVEKPSSYAATGSAPILVVGTTGDPATPYAQAVHVANEVLENAQLVTFEGDGHTAYGRSNSCVADAVDNYFIDSIVPSKDPKC
;
A
#
# COMPACT_ATOMS: atom_id res chain seq x y z
N ASP A 1 -16.97 27.99 5.57
CA ASP A 1 -17.08 27.50 4.20
C ASP A 1 -18.31 26.61 4.05
N LYS A 2 -18.92 26.65 2.88
CA LYS A 2 -20.13 25.87 2.60
C LYS A 2 -19.83 24.53 1.98
N LYS A 3 -18.61 24.33 1.47
CA LYS A 3 -18.12 23.13 0.79
C LYS A 3 -16.74 22.73 1.30
N LEU A 4 -16.45 21.42 1.30
CA LEU A 4 -15.18 20.85 1.69
C LEU A 4 -14.24 20.75 0.49
N ASN A 5 -13.03 21.33 0.60
CA ASN A 5 -11.91 21.01 -0.25
C ASN A 5 -11.02 20.00 0.49
N TYR A 6 -10.66 18.91 -0.16
CA TYR A 6 -10.00 17.78 0.50
C TYR A 6 -9.06 17.04 -0.43
N LEU A 7 -7.89 16.72 0.06
CA LEU A 7 -6.93 15.80 -0.56
C LEU A 7 -6.80 14.58 0.34
N GLY A 8 -7.13 13.41 -0.17
CA GLY A 8 -7.03 12.15 0.55
C GLY A 8 -6.06 11.21 -0.12
N TYR A 9 -4.99 10.85 0.59
CA TYR A 9 -4.06 9.80 0.18
C TYR A 9 -4.48 8.46 0.77
N SER A 10 -4.34 7.36 0.01
CA SER A 10 -4.48 6.00 0.51
C SER A 10 -5.81 5.82 1.30
N TYR A 11 -5.75 5.48 2.57
CA TYR A 11 -6.95 5.39 3.42
C TYR A 11 -7.77 6.70 3.46
N GLY A 12 -7.10 7.85 3.38
CA GLY A 12 -7.77 9.15 3.27
C GLY A 12 -8.65 9.26 2.02
N SER A 13 -8.38 8.51 0.96
CA SER A 13 -9.23 8.46 -0.23
C SER A 13 -10.58 7.80 0.06
N LEU A 14 -10.60 6.71 0.85
CA LEU A 14 -11.83 6.06 1.30
C LEU A 14 -12.67 7.00 2.19
N LEU A 15 -12.02 7.75 3.08
CA LEU A 15 -12.67 8.75 3.92
C LEU A 15 -13.30 9.86 3.08
N GLY A 16 -12.55 10.42 2.11
CA GLY A 16 -13.04 11.45 1.19
C GLY A 16 -14.20 10.97 0.32
N LEU A 17 -14.10 9.74 -0.21
CA LEU A 17 -15.15 9.12 -1.02
C LEU A 17 -16.42 8.87 -0.18
N THR A 18 -16.26 8.39 1.05
CA THR A 18 -17.39 8.22 1.98
C THR A 18 -18.05 9.55 2.30
N TYR A 19 -17.26 10.60 2.55
CA TYR A 19 -17.81 11.95 2.74
C TYR A 19 -18.57 12.43 1.50
N ALA A 20 -18.00 12.28 0.31
CA ALA A 20 -18.66 12.67 -0.94
C ALA A 20 -19.98 11.92 -1.17
N THR A 21 -20.02 10.65 -0.79
CA THR A 21 -21.23 9.84 -0.85
C THR A 21 -22.34 10.33 0.09
N LEU A 22 -21.98 10.62 1.33
CA LEU A 22 -22.94 11.04 2.37
C LEU A 22 -23.35 12.49 2.23
N PHE A 23 -22.48 13.34 1.70
CA PHE A 23 -22.65 14.80 1.65
C PHE A 23 -22.31 15.39 0.28
N SER A 24 -22.79 14.77 -0.81
CA SER A 24 -22.41 15.12 -2.19
C SER A 24 -22.51 16.61 -2.52
N LYS A 25 -23.56 17.28 -2.05
CA LYS A 25 -23.74 18.72 -2.25
C LYS A 25 -22.77 19.61 -1.44
N LYS A 26 -22.02 19.02 -0.52
CA LYS A 26 -20.98 19.70 0.29
C LYS A 26 -19.57 19.49 -0.24
N VAL A 27 -19.42 18.77 -1.34
CA VAL A 27 -18.14 18.59 -2.03
C VAL A 27 -17.75 19.88 -2.74
N GLY A 28 -16.55 20.37 -2.45
CA GLY A 28 -15.84 21.42 -3.19
C GLY A 28 -14.87 20.79 -4.19
N HIS A 29 -13.57 21.02 -4.00
CA HIS A 29 -12.53 20.33 -4.74
C HIS A 29 -12.09 19.08 -3.94
N LEU A 30 -12.23 17.90 -4.52
CA LEU A 30 -11.92 16.65 -3.88
C LEU A 30 -10.94 15.85 -4.76
N VAL A 31 -9.76 15.55 -4.21
CA VAL A 31 -8.73 14.72 -4.85
C VAL A 31 -8.51 13.46 -4.03
N LEU A 32 -8.57 12.30 -4.68
CA LEU A 32 -8.44 10.98 -4.08
C LEU A 32 -7.26 10.27 -4.75
N ASP A 33 -6.12 10.25 -4.10
CA ASP A 33 -4.86 9.72 -4.63
C ASP A 33 -4.51 8.39 -3.96
N GLY A 34 -4.23 7.37 -4.78
CA GLY A 34 -4.07 6.01 -4.30
C GLY A 34 -5.38 5.49 -3.70
N ILE A 35 -6.43 5.47 -4.52
CA ILE A 35 -7.80 5.23 -4.04
C ILE A 35 -8.04 3.79 -3.63
N ILE A 36 -8.71 3.61 -2.49
CA ILE A 36 -9.29 2.35 -2.05
C ILE A 36 -10.70 2.21 -2.65
N ASP A 37 -10.92 1.16 -3.41
CA ASP A 37 -12.22 0.84 -3.97
C ASP A 37 -13.17 0.31 -2.89
N PRO A 38 -14.20 1.09 -2.49
CA PRO A 38 -15.09 0.72 -1.39
C PRO A 38 -16.04 -0.43 -1.72
N THR A 39 -16.17 -0.79 -3.00
CA THR A 39 -17.05 -1.87 -3.47
C THR A 39 -16.43 -3.23 -3.25
N MET A 40 -15.10 -3.30 -3.06
CA MET A 40 -14.38 -4.53 -2.81
C MET A 40 -14.60 -5.04 -1.37
N SER A 41 -14.69 -6.34 -1.22
CA SER A 41 -14.59 -6.98 0.09
C SER A 41 -13.17 -6.90 0.65
N GLN A 42 -13.00 -7.06 1.97
CA GLN A 42 -11.67 -7.11 2.60
C GLN A 42 -10.75 -8.18 1.97
N GLU A 43 -11.31 -9.34 1.60
CA GLU A 43 -10.53 -10.38 0.92
C GLU A 43 -10.06 -9.93 -0.47
N GLN A 44 -10.94 -9.27 -1.23
CA GLN A 44 -10.57 -8.73 -2.55
C GLN A 44 -9.50 -7.64 -2.42
N GLN A 45 -9.64 -6.74 -1.45
CA GLN A 45 -8.62 -5.72 -1.14
C GLN A 45 -7.27 -6.36 -0.81
N SER A 46 -7.27 -7.36 0.08
CA SER A 46 -6.06 -8.07 0.49
C SER A 46 -5.38 -8.80 -0.68
N VAL A 47 -6.16 -9.42 -1.57
CA VAL A 47 -5.64 -10.05 -2.80
C VAL A 47 -5.08 -9.02 -3.76
N ALA A 48 -5.75 -7.89 -3.94
CA ALA A 48 -5.29 -6.81 -4.82
C ALA A 48 -3.97 -6.23 -4.30
N GLN A 49 -3.89 -5.94 -3.01
CA GLN A 49 -2.69 -5.43 -2.36
C GLN A 49 -1.52 -6.42 -2.44
N LEU A 50 -1.76 -7.72 -2.21
CA LEU A 50 -0.71 -8.74 -2.39
C LEU A 50 -0.18 -8.78 -3.83
N LYS A 51 -1.05 -8.62 -4.84
CA LYS A 51 -0.62 -8.52 -6.24
C LYS A 51 0.24 -7.28 -6.49
N GLY A 52 -0.13 -6.14 -5.90
CA GLY A 52 0.62 -4.92 -5.99
C GLY A 52 2.02 -5.05 -5.40
N PHE A 53 2.15 -5.55 -4.18
CA PHE A 53 3.45 -5.79 -3.55
C PHE A 53 4.28 -6.87 -4.26
N ASP A 54 3.67 -7.90 -4.82
CA ASP A 54 4.37 -8.91 -5.62
C ASP A 54 4.89 -8.31 -6.94
N TYR A 55 4.14 -7.41 -7.55
CA TYR A 55 4.57 -6.64 -8.71
C TYR A 55 5.76 -5.74 -8.37
N GLU A 56 5.63 -4.91 -7.32
CA GLU A 56 6.68 -3.98 -6.88
C GLU A 56 7.97 -4.68 -6.45
N LEU A 57 7.88 -5.80 -5.75
CA LEU A 57 9.06 -6.62 -5.45
C LEU A 57 9.78 -7.06 -6.73
N LYS A 58 9.03 -7.42 -7.76
CA LYS A 58 9.61 -7.81 -9.06
C LYS A 58 10.18 -6.63 -9.83
N ALA A 59 9.55 -5.45 -9.73
CA ALA A 59 10.05 -4.20 -10.31
C ALA A 59 11.38 -3.82 -9.65
N TYR A 60 11.42 -3.75 -8.31
CA TYR A 60 12.63 -3.52 -7.54
C TYR A 60 13.77 -4.48 -7.92
N LEU A 61 13.50 -5.79 -7.95
CA LEU A 61 14.53 -6.78 -8.29
C LEU A 61 15.03 -6.62 -9.74
N SER A 62 14.16 -6.21 -10.67
CA SER A 62 14.55 -5.95 -12.04
C SER A 62 15.41 -4.71 -12.17
N ASP A 63 15.08 -3.65 -11.44
CA ASP A 63 15.86 -2.41 -11.38
C ASP A 63 17.23 -2.65 -10.73
N CYS A 64 17.26 -3.29 -9.56
CA CYS A 64 18.49 -3.65 -8.87
C CYS A 64 19.45 -4.44 -9.78
N LEU A 65 18.98 -5.49 -10.45
CA LEU A 65 19.80 -6.32 -11.33
C LEU A 65 20.25 -5.57 -12.60
N LYS A 66 19.48 -4.63 -13.11
CA LYS A 66 19.82 -3.83 -14.29
C LYS A 66 20.85 -2.76 -13.96
N ASN A 67 20.76 -2.14 -12.79
CA ASN A 67 21.57 -1.03 -12.35
C ASN A 67 22.67 -1.45 -11.35
N SER A 68 23.10 -2.71 -11.38
CA SER A 68 24.09 -3.29 -10.45
C SER A 68 25.44 -2.56 -10.44
N ASP A 69 25.78 -1.88 -11.53
CA ASP A 69 27.02 -1.07 -11.63
C ASP A 69 26.89 0.32 -10.96
N GLN A 70 25.66 0.74 -10.66
CA GLN A 70 25.37 2.05 -10.05
C GLN A 70 24.82 1.91 -8.62
N THR A 71 24.27 0.76 -8.29
CA THR A 71 23.72 0.44 -6.98
C THR A 71 24.35 -0.88 -6.48
N GLU A 72 24.66 -0.95 -5.21
CA GLU A 72 25.16 -2.19 -4.58
C GLU A 72 24.02 -3.23 -4.49
N CYS A 73 23.63 -3.78 -5.66
CA CYS A 73 22.60 -4.80 -5.74
C CYS A 73 23.07 -6.10 -5.10
N PRO A 74 22.44 -6.58 -4.02
CA PRO A 74 22.86 -7.80 -3.31
C PRO A 74 22.50 -9.09 -4.06
N PHE A 75 21.79 -8.96 -5.17
CA PHE A 75 21.35 -10.07 -6.00
C PHE A 75 22.18 -10.20 -7.26
N SER A 76 22.24 -11.42 -7.81
CA SER A 76 22.96 -11.69 -9.06
C SER A 76 22.20 -12.69 -9.94
N GLY A 77 22.44 -12.62 -11.26
CA GLY A 77 21.84 -13.50 -12.24
C GLY A 77 20.44 -13.06 -12.67
N SER A 78 19.47 -13.96 -12.70
CA SER A 78 18.12 -13.66 -13.17
C SER A 78 17.20 -13.17 -12.05
N ARG A 79 16.15 -12.44 -12.42
CA ARG A 79 15.08 -12.04 -11.49
C ARG A 79 14.46 -13.25 -10.77
N SER A 80 14.32 -14.39 -11.45
CA SER A 80 13.80 -15.62 -10.82
C SER A 80 14.73 -16.14 -9.73
N LYS A 81 16.06 -16.03 -9.93
CA LYS A 81 17.04 -16.40 -8.90
C LYS A 81 16.97 -15.44 -7.71
N ALA A 82 16.87 -14.13 -7.97
CA ALA A 82 16.72 -13.13 -6.92
C ALA A 82 15.43 -13.35 -6.10
N LEU A 83 14.29 -13.62 -6.75
CA LEU A 83 13.04 -13.99 -6.07
C LEU A 83 13.19 -15.25 -5.21
N ALA A 84 13.91 -16.26 -5.70
CA ALA A 84 14.19 -17.47 -4.92
C ALA A 84 15.05 -17.16 -3.69
N THR A 85 16.01 -16.25 -3.80
CA THR A 85 16.82 -15.76 -2.66
C THR A 85 15.95 -15.04 -1.62
N VAL A 86 15.08 -14.12 -2.05
CA VAL A 86 14.12 -13.45 -1.13
C VAL A 86 13.24 -14.47 -0.43
N LYS A 87 12.70 -15.45 -1.18
CA LYS A 87 11.86 -16.51 -0.62
C LYS A 87 12.62 -17.36 0.41
N ALA A 88 13.86 -17.72 0.13
CA ALA A 88 14.69 -18.49 1.05
C ALA A 88 15.04 -17.68 2.31
N PHE A 89 15.33 -16.39 2.17
CA PHE A 89 15.56 -15.47 3.28
C PHE A 89 14.35 -15.38 4.22
N LEU A 90 13.15 -15.17 3.68
CA LEU A 90 11.93 -15.12 4.48
C LEU A 90 11.65 -16.48 5.16
N ALA A 91 11.85 -17.59 4.46
CA ALA A 91 11.71 -18.93 5.05
C ALA A 91 12.71 -19.20 6.17
N TYR A 92 13.94 -18.70 6.05
CA TYR A 92 14.95 -18.78 7.13
C TYR A 92 14.46 -18.06 8.38
N LEU A 93 13.87 -16.88 8.23
CA LEU A 93 13.35 -16.08 9.34
C LEU A 93 12.10 -16.68 10.03
N GLU A 94 11.48 -17.70 9.46
CA GLU A 94 10.38 -18.42 10.15
C GLU A 94 10.84 -19.11 11.44
N THR A 95 12.10 -19.49 11.50
CA THR A 95 12.67 -20.26 12.62
C THR A 95 13.93 -19.63 13.23
N HIS A 96 14.45 -18.57 12.61
CA HIS A 96 15.67 -17.89 13.05
C HIS A 96 15.45 -16.38 13.10
N ASN A 97 16.18 -15.73 13.99
CA ASN A 97 16.28 -14.27 14.01
C ASN A 97 17.69 -13.85 13.61
N ILE A 98 17.84 -12.67 13.02
CA ILE A 98 19.14 -12.09 12.67
C ILE A 98 19.46 -10.98 13.65
N LYS A 99 20.71 -10.88 14.08
CA LYS A 99 21.16 -9.84 15.01
C LYS A 99 21.02 -8.45 14.37
N THR A 100 20.72 -7.46 15.21
CA THR A 100 20.75 -6.04 14.87
C THR A 100 21.70 -5.31 15.82
N ASP A 101 21.89 -4.01 15.59
CA ASP A 101 22.66 -3.18 16.52
C ASP A 101 21.91 -2.96 17.84
N ASP A 102 20.58 -3.04 17.82
CA ASP A 102 19.78 -3.13 19.03
C ASP A 102 19.74 -4.57 19.52
N LYS A 103 20.56 -4.87 20.52
CA LYS A 103 20.66 -6.24 21.09
C LYS A 103 19.35 -6.78 21.65
N ALA A 104 18.40 -5.90 22.00
CA ALA A 104 17.09 -6.30 22.53
C ALA A 104 16.07 -6.59 21.42
N ARG A 105 16.33 -6.11 20.21
CA ARG A 105 15.39 -6.22 19.07
C ARG A 105 16.06 -6.88 17.86
N PRO A 106 16.22 -8.22 17.86
CA PRO A 106 16.70 -8.91 16.66
C PRO A 106 15.70 -8.76 15.51
N LEU A 107 16.19 -8.83 14.27
CA LEU A 107 15.33 -8.89 13.10
C LEU A 107 14.56 -10.21 13.08
N THR A 108 13.26 -10.10 13.16
CA THR A 108 12.30 -11.20 13.04
C THR A 108 11.71 -11.24 11.62
N LEU A 109 11.00 -12.30 11.29
CA LEU A 109 10.21 -12.39 10.06
C LEU A 109 9.26 -11.18 9.90
N TRP A 110 8.58 -10.79 10.98
CA TRP A 110 7.71 -9.61 10.98
C TRP A 110 8.49 -8.33 10.64
N GLY A 111 9.62 -8.08 11.29
CA GLY A 111 10.45 -6.92 11.00
C GLY A 111 10.94 -6.89 9.54
N ALA A 112 11.37 -8.04 9.01
CA ALA A 112 11.84 -8.13 7.63
C ALA A 112 10.72 -7.90 6.61
N THR A 113 9.54 -8.48 6.82
CA THR A 113 8.40 -8.27 5.93
C THR A 113 7.88 -6.84 5.99
N THR A 114 7.79 -6.25 7.17
CA THR A 114 7.36 -4.84 7.34
C THR A 114 8.37 -3.88 6.71
N GLY A 115 9.66 -4.06 6.95
CA GLY A 115 10.71 -3.22 6.36
C GLY A 115 10.77 -3.34 4.84
N MET A 116 10.58 -4.55 4.30
CA MET A 116 10.47 -4.75 2.86
C MET A 116 9.24 -4.04 2.28
N MET A 117 8.08 -4.16 2.92
CA MET A 117 6.87 -3.46 2.48
C MET A 117 7.07 -1.95 2.52
N MET A 118 7.65 -1.40 3.59
CA MET A 118 7.95 0.03 3.70
C MET A 118 8.77 0.51 2.49
N ALA A 119 9.83 -0.22 2.13
CA ALA A 119 10.69 0.17 1.03
C ALA A 119 10.00 0.06 -0.35
N LEU A 120 9.02 -0.83 -0.49
CA LEU A 120 8.26 -0.98 -1.73
C LEU A 120 7.17 0.09 -1.94
N TYR A 121 6.94 0.97 -0.97
CA TYR A 121 6.03 2.12 -1.12
C TYR A 121 6.59 3.23 -2.03
N SER A 122 7.92 3.30 -2.22
CA SER A 122 8.55 4.31 -3.07
C SER A 122 9.90 3.82 -3.61
N GLN A 123 10.18 4.13 -4.86
CA GLN A 123 11.50 3.87 -5.48
C GLN A 123 12.65 4.54 -4.71
N ASP A 124 12.41 5.65 -4.05
CA ASP A 124 13.41 6.35 -3.24
C ASP A 124 13.95 5.49 -2.08
N TYR A 125 13.19 4.47 -1.65
CA TYR A 125 13.60 3.54 -0.60
C TYR A 125 14.27 2.27 -1.14
N TRP A 126 14.31 2.03 -2.45
CA TRP A 126 14.93 0.84 -3.04
C TRP A 126 16.43 0.70 -2.75
N PRO A 127 17.23 1.79 -2.71
CA PRO A 127 18.63 1.69 -2.26
C PRO A 127 18.75 1.18 -0.82
N TYR A 128 17.89 1.62 0.09
CA TYR A 128 17.87 1.13 1.48
C TYR A 128 17.41 -0.32 1.58
N LEU A 129 16.51 -0.76 0.68
CA LEU A 129 16.13 -2.18 0.60
C LEU A 129 17.29 -3.04 0.11
N SER A 130 18.08 -2.55 -0.86
CA SER A 130 19.28 -3.22 -1.31
C SER A 130 20.31 -3.35 -0.18
N GLN A 131 20.56 -2.29 0.57
CA GLN A 131 21.41 -2.32 1.76
C GLN A 131 20.88 -3.30 2.81
N ALA A 132 19.58 -3.32 3.06
CA ALA A 132 18.98 -4.24 4.03
C ALA A 132 19.17 -5.71 3.65
N PHE A 133 19.01 -6.04 2.36
CA PHE A 133 19.30 -7.38 1.86
C PHE A 133 20.80 -7.71 1.89
N ASP A 134 21.67 -6.77 1.55
CA ASP A 134 23.12 -6.98 1.62
C ASP A 134 23.57 -7.30 3.06
N GLU A 135 23.16 -6.47 4.03
CA GLU A 135 23.44 -6.71 5.43
C GLU A 135 22.94 -8.09 5.89
N ALA A 136 21.71 -8.45 5.53
CA ALA A 136 21.10 -9.70 5.97
C ALA A 136 21.72 -10.93 5.33
N LEU A 137 22.01 -10.90 4.03
CA LEU A 137 22.49 -12.05 3.26
C LEU A 137 23.99 -12.25 3.38
N ASN A 138 24.78 -11.17 3.42
CA ASN A 138 26.23 -11.22 3.36
C ASN A 138 26.90 -11.01 4.72
N SER A 139 26.23 -10.30 5.65
CA SER A 139 26.82 -9.95 6.97
C SER A 139 26.02 -10.53 8.16
N SER A 140 24.93 -11.26 7.91
CA SER A 140 24.03 -11.78 8.96
C SER A 140 23.61 -10.69 9.96
N ARG A 141 23.35 -9.48 9.45
CA ARG A 141 22.95 -8.30 10.21
C ARG A 141 21.61 -7.78 9.68
N GLY A 142 20.68 -7.46 10.58
CA GLY A 142 19.33 -7.05 10.21
C GLY A 142 18.98 -5.61 10.56
N THR A 143 19.98 -4.76 10.80
CA THR A 143 19.76 -3.40 11.33
C THR A 143 18.99 -2.54 10.34
N MET A 144 19.32 -2.56 9.05
CA MET A 144 18.61 -1.74 8.06
C MET A 144 17.16 -2.22 7.86
N PHE A 145 16.89 -3.52 7.85
CA PHE A 145 15.50 -4.01 7.84
C PHE A 145 14.71 -3.55 9.06
N LEU A 146 15.34 -3.57 10.25
CA LEU A 146 14.69 -3.09 11.47
C LEU A 146 14.40 -1.59 11.39
N ALA A 147 15.33 -0.79 10.86
CA ALA A 147 15.14 0.65 10.67
C ALA A 147 13.99 0.97 9.71
N LEU A 148 13.90 0.25 8.59
CA LEU A 148 12.77 0.37 7.66
C LEU A 148 11.43 -0.02 8.33
N ALA A 149 11.43 -1.09 9.12
CA ALA A 149 10.23 -1.50 9.87
C ALA A 149 9.85 -0.48 10.96
N ASP A 150 10.82 0.09 11.65
CA ASP A 150 10.59 1.14 12.64
C ASP A 150 10.02 2.40 11.99
N SER A 151 10.52 2.79 10.82
CA SER A 151 9.97 3.90 10.03
C SER A 151 8.49 3.67 9.65
N TYR A 152 8.14 2.44 9.22
CA TYR A 152 6.75 2.10 8.92
C TYR A 152 5.84 2.14 10.14
N ASN A 153 6.37 1.70 11.29
CA ASN A 153 5.62 1.58 12.54
C ASN A 153 5.65 2.86 13.40
N ASP A 154 6.18 3.97 12.87
CA ASP A 154 6.32 5.23 13.59
C ASP A 154 7.03 5.05 14.96
N ARG A 155 8.22 4.40 14.92
CA ARG A 155 9.07 4.17 16.07
C ARG A 155 10.36 4.98 15.99
N ASP A 156 10.78 5.50 17.11
CA ASP A 156 12.06 6.22 17.24
C ASP A 156 13.27 5.27 17.37
N GLU A 157 14.47 5.85 17.39
CA GLU A 157 15.73 5.13 17.53
C GLU A 157 15.84 4.33 18.86
N LYS A 158 15.04 4.69 19.87
CA LYS A 158 14.96 3.98 21.15
C LYS A 158 13.90 2.86 21.11
N GLY A 159 13.24 2.66 19.97
CA GLY A 159 12.19 1.69 19.79
C GLY A 159 10.85 2.07 20.44
N GLN A 160 10.66 3.34 20.81
CA GLN A 160 9.40 3.83 21.37
C GLN A 160 8.45 4.20 20.22
N TYR A 161 7.18 3.83 20.31
CA TYR A 161 6.16 4.28 19.38
C TYR A 161 5.88 5.76 19.60
N LEU A 162 5.90 6.54 18.49
CA LEU A 162 5.62 7.98 18.51
C LEU A 162 4.13 8.28 18.39
N SER A 163 3.35 7.29 17.95
CA SER A 163 1.91 7.39 17.79
C SER A 163 1.21 6.07 18.10
N ASN A 164 -0.13 6.08 18.08
CA ASN A 164 -0.97 4.87 18.19
C ASN A 164 -1.44 4.38 16.82
N THR A 165 -0.69 4.65 15.77
CA THR A 165 -1.10 4.33 14.37
C THR A 165 -1.39 2.85 14.18
N LEU A 166 -0.62 1.94 14.79
CA LEU A 166 -0.82 0.51 14.67
C LEU A 166 -2.15 0.06 15.31
N GLU A 167 -2.43 0.52 16.53
CA GLU A 167 -3.68 0.20 17.23
C GLU A 167 -4.89 0.80 16.50
N ALA A 168 -4.77 2.05 16.04
CA ALA A 168 -5.80 2.73 15.27
C ALA A 168 -6.07 2.00 13.95
N ASN A 169 -5.03 1.55 13.24
CA ASN A 169 -5.16 0.79 12.01
C ASN A 169 -5.97 -0.49 12.20
N VAL A 170 -5.68 -1.25 13.25
CA VAL A 170 -6.45 -2.47 13.59
C VAL A 170 -7.88 -2.11 13.97
N ALA A 171 -8.07 -1.16 14.87
CA ALA A 171 -9.40 -0.79 15.40
C ALA A 171 -10.32 -0.30 14.28
N ILE A 172 -9.81 0.61 13.43
CA ILE A 172 -10.58 1.19 12.31
C ILE A 172 -10.76 0.15 11.21
N GLY A 173 -9.69 -0.54 10.80
CA GLY A 173 -9.74 -1.53 9.73
C GLY A 173 -10.70 -2.69 10.02
N CYS A 174 -10.84 -3.11 11.28
CA CYS A 174 -11.82 -4.12 11.67
C CYS A 174 -13.28 -3.60 11.66
N LEU A 175 -13.48 -2.29 11.66
CA LEU A 175 -14.80 -1.65 11.52
C LEU A 175 -15.17 -1.30 10.07
N ASP A 176 -14.19 -1.26 9.16
CA ASP A 176 -14.42 -0.93 7.75
C ASP A 176 -15.01 -2.10 6.94
N GLY A 177 -15.01 -3.29 7.48
CA GLY A 177 -15.55 -4.45 6.79
C GLY A 177 -15.60 -5.70 7.65
N ARG A 178 -16.38 -6.67 7.17
CA ARG A 178 -16.48 -7.98 7.83
C ARG A 178 -15.36 -8.90 7.39
N SER A 179 -14.69 -9.52 8.32
CA SER A 179 -13.71 -10.57 8.09
C SER A 179 -14.31 -11.95 8.36
N PRO A 180 -13.84 -13.01 7.68
CA PRO A 180 -14.20 -14.37 8.04
C PRO A 180 -13.87 -14.65 9.50
N SER A 181 -14.82 -15.24 10.23
CA SER A 181 -14.63 -15.59 11.63
C SER A 181 -14.32 -17.10 11.83
N ASP A 182 -14.38 -17.88 10.76
CA ASP A 182 -14.15 -19.32 10.81
C ASP A 182 -12.84 -19.75 10.17
N MET A 183 -12.19 -20.74 10.75
CA MET A 183 -10.89 -21.26 10.30
C MET A 183 -10.94 -21.86 8.88
N ALA A 184 -12.05 -22.44 8.46
CA ALA A 184 -12.17 -23.04 7.13
C ALA A 184 -12.08 -21.97 6.03
N SER A 185 -12.76 -20.84 6.22
CA SER A 185 -12.69 -19.68 5.34
C SER A 185 -11.27 -19.07 5.31
N MET A 186 -10.61 -18.95 6.45
CA MET A 186 -9.24 -18.45 6.54
C MET A 186 -8.24 -19.37 5.80
N VAL A 187 -8.39 -20.69 5.94
CA VAL A 187 -7.57 -21.67 5.20
C VAL A 187 -7.82 -21.57 3.70
N LYS A 188 -9.06 -21.37 3.27
CA LYS A 188 -9.39 -21.17 1.85
C LYS A 188 -8.75 -19.88 1.31
N GLN A 189 -8.80 -18.80 2.08
CA GLN A 189 -8.15 -17.53 1.75
C GLN A 189 -6.62 -17.71 1.65
N ASN A 190 -5.99 -18.37 2.61
CA ASN A 190 -4.56 -18.69 2.56
C ASN A 190 -4.16 -19.41 1.26
N LYS A 191 -4.90 -20.45 0.86
CA LYS A 191 -4.66 -21.16 -0.41
C LYS A 191 -4.74 -20.23 -1.62
N ARG A 192 -5.59 -19.22 -1.59
CA ARG A 192 -5.68 -18.19 -2.63
C ARG A 192 -4.47 -17.27 -2.62
N MET A 193 -4.06 -16.77 -1.45
CA MET A 193 -2.86 -15.93 -1.30
C MET A 193 -1.59 -16.61 -1.82
N LEU A 194 -1.40 -17.90 -1.50
CA LEU A 194 -0.28 -18.71 -2.00
C LEU A 194 -0.26 -18.85 -3.53
N LYS A 195 -1.43 -18.84 -4.18
CA LYS A 195 -1.52 -18.86 -5.65
C LYS A 195 -1.22 -17.49 -6.28
N VAL A 196 -1.55 -16.41 -5.57
CA VAL A 196 -1.31 -15.03 -6.03
C VAL A 196 0.19 -14.73 -6.03
N SER A 197 0.87 -15.02 -4.93
CA SER A 197 2.31 -14.85 -4.80
C SER A 197 2.94 -16.06 -4.11
N GLY A 198 3.82 -16.73 -4.82
CA GLY A 198 4.62 -17.83 -4.27
C GLY A 198 5.72 -17.37 -3.30
N THR A 199 6.02 -16.06 -3.28
CA THR A 199 7.02 -15.43 -2.41
C THR A 199 6.37 -14.81 -1.18
N LEU A 200 5.36 -13.96 -1.36
CA LEU A 200 4.76 -13.17 -0.30
C LEU A 200 3.46 -13.77 0.27
N GLY A 201 2.74 -14.59 -0.51
CA GLY A 201 1.40 -15.03 -0.16
C GLY A 201 1.27 -15.74 1.19
N ARG A 202 2.32 -16.47 1.62
CA ARG A 202 2.35 -17.12 2.93
C ARG A 202 2.31 -16.11 4.07
N TYR A 203 2.97 -14.98 3.92
CA TYR A 203 3.11 -13.93 4.93
C TYR A 203 1.95 -12.93 4.90
N TRP A 204 1.12 -13.00 3.86
CA TRP A 204 -0.11 -12.22 3.71
C TRP A 204 -1.36 -12.93 4.25
N SER A 205 -1.17 -14.16 4.69
CA SER A 205 -2.26 -15.03 5.11
C SER A 205 -2.68 -14.76 6.55
N TYR A 206 -3.94 -15.07 6.85
CA TYR A 206 -4.51 -14.95 8.19
C TYR A 206 -4.62 -13.52 8.74
N GLY A 207 -4.45 -12.47 7.94
CA GLY A 207 -4.62 -11.08 8.36
C GLY A 207 -6.01 -10.77 8.93
N ALA A 208 -7.02 -11.54 8.54
CA ALA A 208 -8.39 -11.43 9.07
C ALA A 208 -8.55 -11.91 10.51
N LEU A 209 -7.57 -12.66 11.06
CA LEU A 209 -7.71 -13.31 12.38
C LEU A 209 -7.97 -12.30 13.49
N GLN A 210 -7.24 -11.20 13.51
CA GLN A 210 -7.42 -10.15 14.52
C GLN A 210 -8.82 -9.53 14.50
N CYS A 211 -9.41 -9.36 13.31
CA CYS A 211 -10.76 -8.83 13.18
C CYS A 211 -11.85 -9.86 13.49
N SER A 212 -11.54 -11.16 13.40
CA SER A 212 -12.50 -12.21 13.75
C SER A 212 -12.84 -12.26 15.25
N ILE A 213 -11.91 -11.78 16.08
CA ILE A 213 -12.09 -11.69 17.54
C ILE A 213 -12.36 -10.26 18.02
N TRP A 214 -12.49 -9.30 17.09
CA TRP A 214 -12.75 -7.91 17.43
C TRP A 214 -14.15 -7.78 18.05
N PRO A 215 -14.30 -7.11 19.21
CA PRO A 215 -15.57 -7.12 19.96
C PRO A 215 -16.68 -6.24 19.36
N TYR A 216 -16.34 -5.42 18.37
CA TYR A 216 -17.29 -4.50 17.77
C TYR A 216 -17.66 -4.94 16.34
N VAL A 217 -18.88 -4.67 15.95
CA VAL A 217 -19.41 -5.03 14.63
C VAL A 217 -19.06 -3.93 13.63
N ALA A 218 -18.64 -4.34 12.45
CA ALA A 218 -18.42 -3.42 11.33
C ALA A 218 -19.70 -2.63 10.99
N VAL A 219 -19.53 -1.35 10.72
CA VAL A 219 -20.62 -0.46 10.28
C VAL A 219 -21.09 -0.90 8.89
N GLU A 220 -22.38 -0.80 8.62
CA GLU A 220 -22.90 -1.02 7.26
C GLU A 220 -22.37 0.03 6.31
N LYS A 221 -21.85 -0.43 5.19
CA LYS A 221 -21.38 0.45 4.12
C LYS A 221 -22.56 1.11 3.40
N PRO A 222 -22.40 2.31 2.85
CA PRO A 222 -23.38 2.87 1.92
C PRO A 222 -23.72 1.88 0.81
N SER A 223 -24.98 1.85 0.39
CA SER A 223 -25.45 0.97 -0.70
C SER A 223 -24.89 1.37 -2.07
N SER A 224 -24.40 2.59 -2.21
CA SER A 224 -23.77 3.14 -3.42
C SER A 224 -22.74 4.19 -3.02
N TYR A 225 -21.65 4.24 -3.79
CA TYR A 225 -20.61 5.26 -3.66
C TYR A 225 -20.55 6.21 -4.87
N ALA A 226 -21.67 6.35 -5.59
CA ALA A 226 -21.75 7.20 -6.79
C ALA A 226 -21.54 8.70 -6.51
N ALA A 227 -21.68 9.16 -5.28
CA ALA A 227 -21.61 10.58 -4.88
C ALA A 227 -22.48 11.48 -5.78
N THR A 228 -23.70 11.01 -6.11
CA THR A 228 -24.62 11.64 -7.08
C THR A 228 -24.83 13.13 -6.81
N GLY A 229 -24.61 13.95 -7.85
CA GLY A 229 -24.76 15.39 -7.79
C GLY A 229 -23.62 16.13 -7.08
N SER A 230 -22.47 15.48 -6.82
CA SER A 230 -21.26 16.15 -6.33
C SER A 230 -20.62 17.02 -7.42
N ALA A 231 -19.78 17.98 -6.98
CA ALA A 231 -18.79 18.57 -7.88
C ALA A 231 -17.87 17.46 -8.46
N PRO A 232 -17.19 17.69 -9.59
CA PRO A 232 -16.23 16.73 -10.14
C PRO A 232 -15.20 16.31 -9.11
N ILE A 233 -14.88 15.02 -9.05
CA ILE A 233 -13.87 14.44 -8.15
C ILE A 233 -12.67 14.00 -8.95
N LEU A 234 -11.47 14.41 -8.56
CA LEU A 234 -10.23 13.94 -9.18
C LEU A 234 -9.77 12.67 -8.51
N VAL A 235 -9.58 11.61 -9.32
CA VAL A 235 -9.01 10.33 -8.87
C VAL A 235 -7.62 10.20 -9.46
N VAL A 236 -6.60 10.10 -8.62
CA VAL A 236 -5.21 9.93 -9.04
C VAL A 236 -4.81 8.48 -8.79
N GLY A 237 -4.22 7.84 -9.82
CA GLY A 237 -3.78 6.46 -9.74
C GLY A 237 -2.39 6.26 -10.33
N THR A 238 -1.53 5.52 -9.62
CA THR A 238 -0.20 5.12 -10.06
C THR A 238 -0.23 3.71 -10.63
N THR A 239 0.36 3.49 -11.82
CA THR A 239 0.29 2.19 -12.52
C THR A 239 0.93 1.05 -11.74
N GLY A 240 2.01 1.32 -11.01
CA GLY A 240 2.73 0.40 -10.14
C GLY A 240 2.44 0.58 -8.65
N ASP A 241 1.25 1.04 -8.25
CA ASP A 241 0.93 1.22 -6.83
C ASP A 241 0.81 -0.13 -6.11
N PRO A 242 1.66 -0.41 -5.09
CA PRO A 242 1.63 -1.66 -4.36
C PRO A 242 0.47 -1.78 -3.37
N ALA A 243 0.07 -0.67 -2.77
CA ALA A 243 -0.88 -0.65 -1.66
C ALA A 243 -2.33 -0.48 -2.13
N THR A 244 -2.53 0.37 -3.15
CA THR A 244 -3.83 0.63 -3.79
C THR A 244 -3.69 0.48 -5.30
N PRO A 245 -3.65 -0.78 -5.82
CA PRO A 245 -3.35 -1.05 -7.21
C PRO A 245 -4.20 -0.25 -8.19
N TYR A 246 -3.58 0.26 -9.25
CA TYR A 246 -4.14 1.16 -10.26
C TYR A 246 -5.53 0.77 -10.78
N ALA A 247 -5.82 -0.54 -10.87
CA ALA A 247 -7.13 -1.02 -11.28
C ALA A 247 -8.28 -0.51 -10.39
N GLN A 248 -8.01 -0.20 -9.11
CA GLN A 248 -9.01 0.40 -8.21
C GLN A 248 -9.31 1.85 -8.63
N ALA A 249 -8.29 2.63 -8.98
CA ALA A 249 -8.48 4.00 -9.46
C ALA A 249 -9.29 4.03 -10.76
N VAL A 250 -8.97 3.13 -11.70
CA VAL A 250 -9.73 3.00 -12.96
C VAL A 250 -11.19 2.63 -12.69
N HIS A 251 -11.44 1.63 -11.85
CA HIS A 251 -12.81 1.19 -11.54
C HIS A 251 -13.61 2.29 -10.83
N VAL A 252 -13.02 2.91 -9.81
CA VAL A 252 -13.74 3.95 -9.05
C VAL A 252 -14.04 5.17 -9.90
N ALA A 253 -13.09 5.62 -10.73
CA ALA A 253 -13.30 6.79 -11.57
C ALA A 253 -14.33 6.56 -12.69
N ASN A 254 -14.38 5.36 -13.27
CA ASN A 254 -15.20 5.09 -14.46
C ASN A 254 -16.51 4.38 -14.17
N GLU A 255 -16.62 3.65 -13.04
CA GLU A 255 -17.77 2.77 -12.81
C GLU A 255 -18.46 3.02 -11.46
N VAL A 256 -17.79 3.63 -10.49
CA VAL A 256 -18.36 3.85 -9.16
C VAL A 256 -18.87 5.28 -8.99
N LEU A 257 -18.01 6.27 -9.29
CA LEU A 257 -18.36 7.69 -9.16
C LEU A 257 -19.12 8.18 -10.40
N GLU A 258 -20.19 8.97 -10.17
CA GLU A 258 -20.98 9.55 -11.27
C GLU A 258 -20.23 10.69 -11.98
N ASN A 259 -19.42 11.45 -11.25
CA ASN A 259 -18.73 12.64 -11.76
C ASN A 259 -17.27 12.65 -11.29
N ALA A 260 -16.44 11.89 -11.97
CA ALA A 260 -15.02 11.79 -11.66
C ALA A 260 -14.14 11.94 -12.90
N GLN A 261 -12.91 12.39 -12.68
CA GLN A 261 -11.86 12.44 -13.69
C GLN A 261 -10.63 11.70 -13.18
N LEU A 262 -10.16 10.73 -13.97
CA LEU A 262 -8.92 10.00 -13.68
C LEU A 262 -7.70 10.81 -14.11
N VAL A 263 -6.66 10.77 -13.29
CA VAL A 263 -5.29 11.22 -13.59
C VAL A 263 -4.38 10.02 -13.38
N THR A 264 -3.68 9.59 -14.42
CA THR A 264 -2.79 8.42 -14.36
C THR A 264 -1.34 8.87 -14.26
N PHE A 265 -0.64 8.37 -13.24
CA PHE A 265 0.82 8.40 -13.19
C PHE A 265 1.38 7.06 -13.68
N GLU A 266 2.19 7.10 -14.77
CA GLU A 266 2.89 5.93 -15.29
C GLU A 266 4.22 5.76 -14.56
N GLY A 267 4.21 5.05 -13.43
CA GLY A 267 5.36 4.84 -12.57
C GLY A 267 5.08 3.84 -11.46
N ASP A 268 6.04 3.71 -10.56
CA ASP A 268 5.98 2.78 -9.42
C ASP A 268 5.88 3.58 -8.11
N GLY A 269 5.30 2.94 -7.09
CA GLY A 269 5.14 3.50 -5.76
C GLY A 269 3.72 3.91 -5.40
N HIS A 270 3.52 4.18 -4.11
CA HIS A 270 2.20 4.45 -3.54
C HIS A 270 1.90 5.95 -3.54
N THR A 271 0.80 6.34 -4.21
CA THR A 271 0.36 7.72 -4.44
C THR A 271 1.29 8.52 -5.36
N ALA A 272 0.78 9.58 -5.99
CA ALA A 272 1.51 10.32 -7.01
C ALA A 272 1.65 11.83 -6.75
N TYR A 273 0.64 12.51 -6.23
CA TYR A 273 0.70 13.95 -6.01
C TYR A 273 1.75 14.32 -4.95
N GLY A 274 2.65 15.23 -5.32
CA GLY A 274 3.80 15.63 -4.48
C GLY A 274 4.94 14.60 -4.38
N ARG A 275 4.84 13.48 -5.12
CA ARG A 275 5.83 12.38 -5.08
C ARG A 275 6.26 11.89 -6.46
N SER A 276 5.69 12.45 -7.55
CA SER A 276 5.94 12.02 -8.91
C SER A 276 6.53 13.16 -9.77
N ASN A 277 5.77 13.69 -10.69
CA ASN A 277 6.24 14.68 -11.68
C ASN A 277 5.30 15.90 -11.75
N SER A 278 5.74 16.92 -12.51
CA SER A 278 4.98 18.16 -12.69
C SER A 278 3.64 17.95 -13.39
N CYS A 279 3.50 16.94 -14.25
CA CYS A 279 2.24 16.66 -14.94
C CYS A 279 1.11 16.30 -13.95
N VAL A 280 1.40 15.45 -12.95
CA VAL A 280 0.44 15.15 -11.88
C VAL A 280 0.21 16.38 -11.00
N ALA A 281 1.30 17.09 -10.64
CA ALA A 281 1.21 18.29 -9.81
C ALA A 281 0.34 19.35 -10.48
N ASP A 282 0.60 19.68 -11.76
CA ASP A 282 -0.18 20.65 -12.52
C ASP A 282 -1.67 20.28 -12.64
N ALA A 283 -1.97 19.00 -12.86
CA ALA A 283 -3.37 18.55 -12.92
C ALA A 283 -4.12 18.76 -11.60
N VAL A 284 -3.48 18.48 -10.47
CA VAL A 284 -4.08 18.64 -9.14
C VAL A 284 -4.12 20.11 -8.71
N ASP A 285 -3.04 20.86 -8.93
CA ASP A 285 -2.95 22.26 -8.56
C ASP A 285 -3.94 23.13 -9.34
N ASN A 286 -4.01 22.95 -10.67
CA ASN A 286 -5.00 23.65 -11.50
C ASN A 286 -6.45 23.35 -11.08
N TYR A 287 -6.71 22.11 -10.66
CA TYR A 287 -8.03 21.75 -10.13
C TYR A 287 -8.32 22.45 -8.80
N PHE A 288 -7.38 22.48 -7.85
CA PHE A 288 -7.60 23.14 -6.56
C PHE A 288 -7.62 24.66 -6.64
N ILE A 289 -6.75 25.27 -7.44
CA ILE A 289 -6.54 26.72 -7.49
C ILE A 289 -7.49 27.38 -8.49
N ASP A 290 -7.57 26.83 -9.70
CA ASP A 290 -8.27 27.45 -10.82
C ASP A 290 -9.60 26.77 -11.16
N SER A 291 -9.98 25.72 -10.43
CA SER A 291 -11.18 24.90 -10.68
C SER A 291 -11.18 24.25 -12.08
N ILE A 292 -9.98 23.98 -12.65
CA ILE A 292 -9.84 23.37 -13.95
C ILE A 292 -9.83 21.85 -13.80
N VAL A 293 -10.88 21.19 -14.29
CA VAL A 293 -10.95 19.73 -14.37
C VAL A 293 -10.31 19.29 -15.68
N PRO A 294 -9.34 18.34 -15.67
CA PRO A 294 -8.79 17.82 -16.91
C PRO A 294 -9.88 17.26 -17.82
N SER A 295 -9.86 17.61 -19.11
CA SER A 295 -10.87 17.17 -20.09
C SER A 295 -10.71 15.74 -20.55
N LYS A 296 -9.55 15.14 -20.32
CA LYS A 296 -9.18 13.76 -20.63
C LYS A 296 -8.39 13.20 -19.45
N ASP A 297 -8.25 11.88 -19.40
CA ASP A 297 -7.36 11.21 -18.46
C ASP A 297 -5.88 11.55 -18.80
N PRO A 298 -5.23 12.47 -18.08
CA PRO A 298 -3.82 12.74 -18.29
C PRO A 298 -3.00 11.49 -18.01
N LYS A 299 -2.08 11.17 -18.92
CA LYS A 299 -1.09 10.12 -18.75
C LYS A 299 0.23 10.80 -18.40
N CYS A 300 0.58 10.78 -17.17
CA CYS A 300 1.75 11.41 -16.60
C CYS A 300 2.81 10.34 -16.32
#